data_5803d6d7b72fe5722fbb42c2804a81e0
#
_entry.id   5803d6d7b72fe5722fbb42c2804a81e0
#
_cell.length_a   1.000
_cell.length_b   1.000
_cell.length_c   1.000
_cell.angle_alpha   90.00
_cell.angle_beta   90.00
_cell.angle_gamma   90.00
#
_symmetry.space_group_name_H-M   'P 1'
#
loop_
_entity.id
_entity.type
_entity.pdbx_description
1 polymer ?
#
loop_
_entity_poly.entity_id
_entity_poly.type
_entity_poly.pdbx_seq_one_letter_code
_entity_poly.pdbx_strand_id
1 'polypeptide(L)'
;EGRAGGETVAVMRDGKIIKSGTREEMAACAEGKTYIIDMDDLPKFKEPYYKQKQFDSDGKYYLRLVSSAPQDFAPVKPNVEDGYICALKGI
;
A
#
# COMPACT_ATOMS: atom_id res chain seq x y z
N GLU A 1 -25.05 -6.54 12.12
CA GLU A 1 -24.98 -6.28 11.82
C GLU A 1 -24.72 -5.74 11.28
N GLY A 2 -24.94 -5.57 11.11
CA GLY A 2 -24.92 -4.97 10.19
C GLY A 2 -23.95 -4.57 9.69
N ARG A 3 -23.64 -4.60 9.31
CA ARG A 3 -22.88 -4.23 8.84
C ARG A 3 -22.52 -3.24 8.30
N ALA A 4 -22.62 -2.51 8.62
CA ALA A 4 -22.35 -1.24 8.14
C ALA A 4 -20.98 -1.24 7.55
N GLY A 5 -20.79 -0.66 6.43
CA GLY A 5 -19.55 -0.69 5.78
C GLY A 5 -19.04 -2.11 5.59
N GLY A 6 -19.94 -3.04 5.66
CA GLY A 6 -19.58 -4.42 5.69
C GLY A 6 -19.11 -5.01 4.38
N GLU A 7 -18.75 -4.17 3.43
CA GLU A 7 -18.20 -4.68 2.18
C GLU A 7 -16.94 -5.47 2.44
N THR A 8 -16.90 -6.69 1.93
CA THR A 8 -15.73 -7.51 2.04
C THR A 8 -14.97 -7.50 0.72
N VAL A 9 -13.67 -7.40 0.80
CA VAL A 9 -12.79 -7.48 -0.36
C VAL A 9 -11.91 -8.70 -0.23
N ALA A 10 -11.47 -9.22 -1.34
CA ALA A 10 -10.62 -10.40 -1.36
C ALA A 10 -9.50 -10.20 -2.36
N VAL A 11 -8.32 -10.70 -2.01
CA VAL A 11 -7.16 -10.70 -2.89
C VAL A 11 -6.96 -12.13 -3.36
N MET A 12 -6.85 -12.30 -4.68
CA MET A 12 -6.71 -13.61 -5.27
C MET A 12 -5.37 -13.72 -5.98
N ARG A 13 -4.82 -14.92 -5.92
CA ARG A 13 -3.61 -15.25 -6.66
C ARG A 13 -3.72 -16.71 -7.07
N ASP A 14 -3.46 -16.97 -8.36
CA ASP A 14 -3.51 -18.33 -8.92
C ASP A 14 -4.85 -19.00 -8.66
N GLY A 15 -5.94 -18.23 -8.76
CA GLY A 15 -7.28 -18.76 -8.58
C GLY A 15 -7.69 -19.00 -7.15
N LYS A 16 -6.87 -18.59 -6.19
CA LYS A 16 -7.17 -18.81 -4.76
C LYS A 16 -7.23 -17.49 -4.03
N ILE A 17 -8.13 -17.42 -3.05
CA ILE A 17 -8.19 -16.27 -2.17
C ILE A 17 -7.08 -16.39 -1.15
N ILE A 18 -6.14 -15.44 -1.16
CA ILE A 18 -5.01 -15.44 -0.23
C ILE A 18 -5.25 -14.52 0.96
N LYS A 19 -6.19 -13.62 0.85
CA LYS A 19 -6.57 -12.74 1.94
C LYS A 19 -7.95 -12.16 1.68
N SER A 20 -8.74 -12.04 2.75
CA SER A 20 -10.04 -11.40 2.64
C SER A 20 -10.34 -10.63 3.93
N GLY A 21 -11.24 -9.68 3.86
CA GLY A 21 -11.63 -8.89 5.01
C GLY A 21 -12.32 -7.63 4.56
N THR A 22 -12.58 -6.73 5.51
CA THR A 22 -13.15 -5.43 5.17
C THR A 22 -12.10 -4.57 4.48
N ARG A 23 -12.55 -3.46 3.89
CA ARG A 23 -11.61 -2.52 3.26
C ARG A 23 -10.62 -1.99 4.28
N GLU A 24 -11.10 -1.69 5.49
CA GLU A 24 -10.22 -1.22 6.57
C GLU A 24 -9.20 -2.27 6.96
N GLU A 25 -9.63 -3.51 7.06
CA GLU A 25 -8.71 -4.60 7.39
C GLU A 25 -7.66 -4.79 6.30
N MET A 26 -8.08 -4.68 5.04
CA MET A 26 -7.15 -4.81 3.94
C MET A 26 -6.13 -3.67 3.95
N ALA A 27 -6.59 -2.44 4.16
CA ALA A 27 -5.68 -1.28 4.24
C ALA A 27 -4.71 -1.43 5.40
N ALA A 28 -5.17 -1.96 6.53
CA ALA A 28 -4.32 -2.12 7.71
C ALA A 28 -3.12 -3.01 7.47
N CYS A 29 -3.17 -3.88 6.46
CA CYS A 29 -2.02 -4.72 6.11
C CYS A 29 -0.82 -3.87 5.71
N ALA A 30 -1.06 -2.67 5.21
CA ALA A 30 0.01 -1.77 4.75
C ALA A 30 0.35 -0.70 5.79
N GLU A 31 -0.18 -0.81 7.00
CA GLU A 31 0.10 0.17 8.06
C GLU A 31 1.60 0.18 8.36
N GLY A 32 2.18 1.39 8.34
CA GLY A 32 3.62 1.53 8.57
C GLY A 32 4.47 1.12 7.38
N LYS A 33 3.86 0.79 6.24
CA LYS A 33 4.59 0.31 5.06
C LYS A 33 4.32 1.16 3.82
N THR A 34 3.47 2.17 3.93
CA THR A 34 3.06 2.99 2.80
C THR A 34 3.72 4.35 2.89
N TYR A 35 4.32 4.79 1.78
CA TYR A 35 5.07 6.05 1.75
C TYR A 35 4.69 6.84 0.51
N ILE A 36 4.68 8.16 0.65
CA ILE A 36 4.59 9.07 -0.50
C ILE A 36 5.86 9.89 -0.48
N ILE A 37 6.64 9.80 -1.54
CA ILE A 37 7.91 10.53 -1.63
C ILE A 37 7.98 11.30 -2.93
N ASP A 38 8.79 12.36 -2.92
CA ASP A 38 9.15 13.09 -4.14
C ASP A 38 9.96 12.14 -5.03
N MET A 39 9.71 12.19 -6.33
CA MET A 39 10.44 11.33 -7.26
C MET A 39 11.95 11.55 -7.17
N ASP A 40 12.38 12.77 -6.84
CA ASP A 40 13.79 13.07 -6.68
C ASP A 40 14.40 12.37 -5.47
N ASP A 41 13.58 11.93 -4.53
CA ASP A 41 14.04 11.22 -3.34
C ASP A 41 14.10 9.71 -3.54
N LEU A 42 13.67 9.22 -4.70
CA LEU A 42 13.64 7.78 -4.95
C LEU A 42 14.99 7.10 -4.71
N PRO A 43 16.14 7.69 -5.11
CA PRO A 43 17.42 7.04 -4.83
C PRO A 43 17.71 6.85 -3.35
N LYS A 44 17.04 7.60 -2.48
CA LYS A 44 17.20 7.47 -1.02
C LYS A 44 16.28 6.43 -0.42
N PHE A 45 15.33 5.91 -1.20
CA PHE A 45 14.37 4.94 -0.71
C PHE A 45 14.97 3.55 -0.81
N LYS A 46 14.86 2.79 0.27
CA LYS A 46 15.53 1.49 0.37
C LYS A 46 14.68 0.37 -0.17
N GLU A 47 15.31 -0.53 -0.89
CA GLU A 47 14.67 -1.72 -1.43
C GLU A 47 14.54 -2.79 -0.37
N PRO A 48 13.58 -3.68 -0.50
CA PRO A 48 12.61 -3.78 -1.60
C PRO A 48 11.43 -2.84 -1.41
N TYR A 49 10.86 -2.39 -2.51
CA TYR A 49 9.64 -1.59 -2.48
C TYR A 49 8.84 -1.85 -3.76
N TYR A 50 7.55 -1.49 -3.71
CA TYR A 50 6.66 -1.69 -4.84
C TYR A 50 5.92 -0.38 -5.09
N LYS A 51 5.90 0.05 -6.35
CA LYS A 51 5.22 1.29 -6.71
C LYS A 51 3.71 1.02 -6.82
N GLN A 52 2.91 1.74 -6.05
CA GLN A 52 1.47 1.66 -6.16
C GLN A 52 0.98 2.58 -7.27
N LYS A 53 1.46 3.84 -7.26
CA LYS A 53 1.13 4.78 -8.32
C LYS A 53 2.11 5.94 -8.33
N GLN A 54 2.06 6.69 -9.42
CA GLN A 54 2.79 7.93 -9.59
C GLN A 54 1.76 9.02 -9.83
N PHE A 55 1.96 10.18 -9.24
CA PHE A 55 1.05 11.29 -9.44
C PHE A 55 1.84 12.59 -9.40
N ASP A 56 1.22 13.68 -9.88
CA ASP A 56 1.87 15.00 -9.84
C ASP A 56 1.03 15.95 -9.01
N SER A 57 1.71 16.93 -8.41
CA SER A 57 1.07 17.95 -7.61
C SER A 57 1.96 19.18 -7.64
N ASP A 58 1.39 20.34 -8.01
CA ASP A 58 2.10 21.62 -8.03
C ASP A 58 3.41 21.55 -8.82
N GLY A 59 3.39 20.84 -9.96
CA GLY A 59 4.55 20.76 -10.82
C GLY A 59 5.62 19.77 -10.39
N LYS A 60 5.35 19.01 -9.33
CA LYS A 60 6.27 17.99 -8.85
C LYS A 60 5.65 16.62 -9.01
N TYR A 61 6.51 15.63 -9.16
CA TYR A 61 6.08 14.24 -9.28
C TYR A 61 6.33 13.51 -7.99
N TYR A 62 5.36 12.69 -7.59
CA TYR A 62 5.42 11.93 -6.36
C TYR A 62 5.14 10.47 -6.66
N LEU A 63 5.70 9.61 -5.82
CA LEU A 63 5.46 8.17 -5.90
C LEU A 63 4.81 7.70 -4.61
N ARG A 64 3.80 6.86 -4.77
CA ARG A 64 3.21 6.15 -3.64
C ARG A 64 3.78 4.75 -3.65
N LEU A 65 4.53 4.42 -2.60
CA LEU A 65 5.31 3.19 -2.54
C LEU A 65 4.91 2.37 -1.32
N VAL A 66 5.02 1.06 -1.47
CA VAL A 66 4.78 0.13 -0.37
C VAL A 66 6.07 -0.65 -0.13
N SER A 67 6.53 -0.69 1.11
CA SER A 67 7.80 -1.33 1.44
C SER A 67 7.77 -1.85 2.87
N SER A 68 8.30 -3.05 3.05
CA SER A 68 8.51 -3.60 4.39
C SER A 68 9.91 -3.29 4.91
N ALA A 69 10.77 -2.70 4.10
CA ALA A 69 12.12 -2.35 4.52
C ALA A 69 12.10 -1.09 5.37
N PRO A 70 13.03 -0.95 6.33
CA PRO A 70 13.13 0.28 7.11
C PRO A 70 13.49 1.47 6.21
N GLN A 71 12.79 2.58 6.40
CA GLN A 71 12.98 3.77 5.59
C GLN A 71 13.25 4.97 6.48
N ASP A 72 13.93 5.97 5.93
CA ASP A 72 14.15 7.25 6.62
C ASP A 72 13.03 8.25 6.34
N PHE A 73 11.88 7.76 5.93
CA PHE A 73 10.71 8.57 5.62
C PHE A 73 9.58 8.18 6.57
N ALA A 74 8.70 9.12 6.87
CA ALA A 74 7.53 8.84 7.69
C ALA A 74 6.47 8.15 6.84
N PRO A 75 5.89 7.06 7.32
CA PRO A 75 4.82 6.40 6.57
C PRO A 75 3.55 7.25 6.58
N VAL A 76 2.72 7.05 5.55
CA VAL A 76 1.43 7.71 5.44
C VAL A 76 0.32 6.69 5.68
N LYS A 77 -0.90 7.19 5.85
CA LYS A 77 -2.04 6.31 6.05
C LYS A 77 -2.25 5.45 4.81
N PRO A 78 -2.37 4.14 4.97
CA PRO A 78 -2.56 3.26 3.83
C PRO A 78 -3.99 3.29 3.33
N ASN A 79 -4.18 2.87 2.08
CA ASN A 79 -5.50 2.64 1.52
C ASN A 79 -5.62 1.18 1.12
N VAL A 80 -6.76 0.80 0.53
CA VAL A 80 -7.03 -0.59 0.22
C VAL A 80 -6.07 -1.11 -0.86
N GLU A 81 -5.68 -0.26 -1.81
CA GLU A 81 -4.73 -0.67 -2.86
C GLU A 81 -3.36 -1.00 -2.27
N ASP A 82 -2.94 -0.24 -1.26
CA ASP A 82 -1.69 -0.55 -0.57
C ASP A 82 -1.76 -1.91 0.09
N GLY A 83 -2.90 -2.21 0.69
CA GLY A 83 -3.11 -3.51 1.31
C GLY A 83 -3.08 -4.64 0.31
N TYR A 84 -3.63 -4.44 -0.89
CA TYR A 84 -3.55 -5.44 -1.95
C TYR A 84 -2.11 -5.77 -2.29
N ILE A 85 -1.26 -4.75 -2.40
CA ILE A 85 0.15 -4.97 -2.71
C ILE A 85 0.80 -5.78 -1.60
N CYS A 86 0.55 -5.43 -0.35
CA CYS A 86 1.12 -6.18 0.77
C CYS A 86 0.69 -7.63 0.74
N ALA A 87 -0.59 -7.89 0.48
CA ALA A 87 -1.10 -9.27 0.45
C ALA A 87 -0.49 -10.04 -0.72
N LEU A 88 -0.43 -9.43 -1.90
CA LEU A 88 0.09 -10.10 -3.09
C LEU A 88 1.58 -10.39 -2.99
N LYS A 89 2.33 -9.51 -2.32
CA LYS A 89 3.79 -9.66 -2.20
C LYS A 89 4.20 -10.36 -0.92
N GLY A 90 3.26 -10.61 -0.02
CA GLY A 90 3.56 -11.31 1.23
C GLY A 90 4.36 -10.48 2.22
N ILE A 91 4.16 -9.18 2.21
CA ILE A 91 4.90 -8.29 3.10
C ILE A 91 4.03 -7.69 4.18
#